data_154e7e2aae6d4a320e458df6f5d6d85e
#
_entry.id   154e7e2aae6d4a320e458df6f5d6d85e
#
_cell.length_a   1.000
_cell.length_b   1.000
_cell.length_c   1.000
_cell.angle_alpha   90.00
_cell.angle_beta   90.00
_cell.angle_gamma   90.00
#
_symmetry.space_group_name_H-M   'P 1'
#
loop_
_entity.id
_entity.type
_entity.pdbx_description
1 polymer ?
#
loop_
_entity_poly.entity_id
_entity_poly.type
_entity_poly.pdbx_seq_one_letter_code
_entity_poly.pdbx_strand_id
1 'polypeptide(L)'
;MLAALHAEGRVRLIDGDNQAILPGIRVYTGGKHTFESQFVGVTTPEGTLILASDNAYLYKNIEGGLAIAQTLDPVSNVAAQKRMVELAGNANRVIPGHDPAVFTRFKLVTPNAARLSR
;
A
#
# COMPACT_ATOMS: atom_id res chain seq x y z
N MET A 1 -1.52 -24.59 0.20
CA MET A 1 -2.64 -23.62 0.37
C MET A 1 -2.86 -22.78 -0.88
N LEU A 2 -1.91 -21.99 -1.38
CA LEU A 2 -2.11 -21.13 -2.57
C LEU A 2 -2.49 -21.91 -3.85
N ALA A 3 -1.81 -23.03 -4.12
CA ALA A 3 -2.13 -23.87 -5.29
C ALA A 3 -3.55 -24.43 -5.26
N ALA A 4 -4.07 -24.80 -4.08
CA ALA A 4 -5.46 -25.24 -3.94
C ALA A 4 -6.44 -24.11 -4.23
N LEU A 5 -6.20 -22.92 -3.68
CA LEU A 5 -7.04 -21.73 -3.95
C LEU A 5 -7.03 -21.36 -5.44
N HIS A 6 -5.89 -21.48 -6.10
CA HIS A 6 -5.78 -21.24 -7.53
C HIS A 6 -6.59 -22.27 -8.34
N ALA A 7 -6.48 -23.55 -8.00
CA ALA A 7 -7.24 -24.63 -8.64
C ALA A 7 -8.77 -24.47 -8.44
N GLU A 8 -9.20 -23.88 -7.32
CA GLU A 8 -10.61 -23.54 -7.03
C GLU A 8 -11.09 -22.25 -7.71
N GLY A 9 -10.25 -21.58 -8.52
CA GLY A 9 -10.59 -20.29 -9.17
C GLY A 9 -10.70 -19.12 -8.19
N ARG A 10 -10.17 -19.23 -6.97
CA ARG A 10 -10.23 -18.20 -5.92
C ARG A 10 -9.04 -17.24 -5.92
N VAL A 11 -8.11 -17.43 -6.85
CA VAL A 11 -6.94 -16.56 -7.03
C VAL A 11 -7.01 -15.96 -8.43
N ARG A 12 -6.99 -14.64 -8.49
CA ARG A 12 -6.82 -13.90 -9.75
C ARG A 12 -5.41 -13.31 -9.77
N LEU A 13 -4.62 -13.72 -10.72
CA LEU A 13 -3.31 -13.11 -10.98
C LEU A 13 -3.53 -11.77 -11.68
N ILE A 14 -2.81 -10.76 -11.23
CA ILE A 14 -2.82 -9.43 -11.83
C ILE A 14 -1.48 -9.20 -12.48
N ASP A 15 -1.48 -8.96 -13.77
CA ASP A 15 -0.30 -8.60 -14.56
C ASP A 15 -0.36 -7.12 -14.95
N GLY A 16 0.79 -6.47 -14.87
CA GLY A 16 0.95 -5.06 -15.19
C GLY A 16 0.64 -4.10 -14.04
N ASP A 17 0.86 -2.84 -14.34
CA ASP A 17 0.72 -1.73 -13.41
C ASP A 17 -0.66 -1.08 -13.50
N ASN A 18 -1.08 -0.39 -12.43
CA ASN A 18 -2.30 0.43 -12.39
C ASN A 18 -3.58 -0.33 -12.82
N GLN A 19 -3.76 -1.55 -12.34
CA GLN A 19 -4.88 -2.41 -12.72
C GLN A 19 -6.09 -2.20 -11.80
N ALA A 20 -7.26 -1.95 -12.37
CA ALA A 20 -8.52 -1.95 -11.62
C ALA A 20 -8.92 -3.38 -11.28
N ILE A 21 -9.12 -3.68 -10.00
CA ILE A 21 -9.54 -5.02 -9.54
C ILE A 21 -11.00 -5.04 -9.07
N LEU A 22 -11.48 -3.93 -8.55
CA LEU A 22 -12.88 -3.68 -8.16
C LEU A 22 -13.20 -2.20 -8.39
N PRO A 23 -14.48 -1.79 -8.44
CA PRO A 23 -14.84 -0.38 -8.44
C PRO A 23 -14.18 0.37 -7.27
N GLY A 24 -13.41 1.41 -7.57
CA GLY A 24 -12.69 2.20 -6.58
C GLY A 24 -11.44 1.55 -5.99
N ILE A 25 -11.04 0.36 -6.41
CA ILE A 25 -9.81 -0.31 -5.94
C ILE A 25 -8.90 -0.64 -7.11
N ARG A 26 -7.66 -0.16 -7.02
CA ARG A 26 -6.60 -0.41 -8.01
C ARG A 26 -5.36 -0.97 -7.34
N VAL A 27 -4.61 -1.78 -8.07
CA VAL A 27 -3.29 -2.27 -7.66
C VAL A 27 -2.22 -1.68 -8.56
N TYR A 28 -1.07 -1.43 -7.98
CA TYR A 28 0.08 -0.82 -8.62
C TYR A 28 1.32 -1.66 -8.36
N THR A 29 2.25 -1.66 -9.31
CA THR A 29 3.57 -2.28 -9.13
C THR A 29 4.33 -1.58 -8.02
N GLY A 30 4.85 -2.34 -7.07
CA GLY A 30 5.60 -1.86 -5.92
C GLY A 30 7.09 -1.62 -6.20
N GLY A 31 7.82 -1.30 -5.14
CA GLY A 31 9.21 -0.90 -5.14
C GLY A 31 10.21 -2.01 -4.85
N LYS A 32 9.96 -3.22 -5.33
CA LYS A 32 10.87 -4.36 -5.20
C LYS A 32 11.29 -4.71 -3.75
N HIS A 33 10.34 -4.60 -2.80
CA HIS A 33 10.50 -5.32 -1.55
C HIS A 33 10.67 -6.82 -1.84
N THR A 34 9.80 -7.36 -2.71
CA THR A 34 9.94 -8.63 -3.42
C THR A 34 9.76 -8.40 -4.92
N PHE A 35 10.01 -9.41 -5.76
CA PHE A 35 9.84 -9.27 -7.22
C PHE A 35 8.42 -8.86 -7.62
N GLU A 36 7.40 -9.47 -6.99
CA GLU A 36 5.98 -9.27 -7.29
C GLU A 36 5.29 -8.32 -6.30
N SER A 37 6.07 -7.39 -5.72
CA SER A 37 5.56 -6.42 -4.75
C SER A 37 4.51 -5.51 -5.38
N GLN A 38 3.40 -5.32 -4.67
CA GLN A 38 2.29 -4.45 -5.07
C GLN A 38 1.90 -3.51 -3.92
N PHE A 39 1.22 -2.42 -4.26
CA PHE A 39 0.49 -1.58 -3.32
C PHE A 39 -0.91 -1.27 -3.85
N VAL A 40 -1.82 -0.86 -2.98
CA VAL A 40 -3.24 -0.71 -3.32
C VAL A 40 -3.67 0.73 -3.19
N GLY A 41 -4.38 1.25 -4.20
CA GLY A 41 -5.10 2.51 -4.13
C GLY A 41 -6.59 2.28 -3.93
N VAL A 42 -7.17 3.00 -2.97
CA VAL A 42 -8.60 2.97 -2.65
C VAL A 42 -9.18 4.37 -2.85
N THR A 43 -10.14 4.49 -3.75
CA THR A 43 -10.87 5.75 -3.96
C THR A 43 -11.84 5.99 -2.80
N THR A 44 -11.73 7.15 -2.17
CA THR A 44 -12.65 7.60 -1.11
C THR A 44 -13.26 8.95 -1.49
N PRO A 45 -14.34 9.41 -0.84
CA PRO A 45 -14.90 10.75 -1.08
C PRO A 45 -13.89 11.89 -0.92
N GLU A 46 -12.86 11.68 -0.10
CA GLU A 46 -11.81 12.69 0.18
C GLU A 46 -10.59 12.55 -0.74
N GLY A 47 -10.60 11.62 -1.69
CA GLY A 47 -9.50 11.32 -2.62
C GLY A 47 -8.94 9.91 -2.43
N THR A 48 -7.80 9.63 -3.03
CA THR A 48 -7.20 8.30 -2.99
C THR A 48 -6.44 8.05 -1.69
N LEU A 49 -6.71 6.92 -1.03
CA LEU A 49 -5.86 6.33 0.01
C LEU A 49 -4.94 5.30 -0.63
N ILE A 50 -3.70 5.27 -0.22
CA ILE A 50 -2.73 4.25 -0.63
C ILE A 50 -2.41 3.34 0.55
N LEU A 51 -2.58 2.04 0.38
CA LEU A 51 -2.15 1.01 1.31
C LEU A 51 -0.80 0.50 0.80
N ALA A 52 0.27 0.91 1.47
CA ALA A 52 1.64 0.69 0.99
C ALA A 52 2.11 -0.76 1.10
N SER A 53 1.47 -1.56 1.97
CA SER A 53 2.00 -2.89 2.33
C SER A 53 3.48 -2.79 2.71
N ASP A 54 4.28 -3.75 2.34
CA ASP A 54 5.72 -3.79 2.65
C ASP A 54 6.58 -2.86 1.80
N ASN A 55 5.98 -2.03 0.95
CA ASN A 55 6.74 -1.00 0.23
C ASN A 55 7.09 0.21 1.12
N ALA A 56 6.41 0.36 2.26
CA ALA A 56 6.77 1.29 3.32
C ALA A 56 6.37 0.68 4.67
N TYR A 57 7.32 0.43 5.55
CA TYR A 57 7.03 -0.16 6.86
C TYR A 57 6.48 0.87 7.84
N LEU A 58 7.07 2.05 7.86
CA LEU A 58 6.78 3.12 8.82
C LEU A 58 6.50 4.43 8.10
N TYR A 59 5.77 5.33 8.72
CA TYR A 59 5.63 6.71 8.24
C TYR A 59 6.97 7.39 8.00
N LYS A 60 8.00 7.07 8.80
CA LYS A 60 9.37 7.55 8.60
C LYS A 60 9.95 7.22 7.22
N ASN A 61 9.60 6.09 6.63
CA ASN A 61 10.04 5.76 5.28
C ASN A 61 9.48 6.77 4.29
N ILE A 62 8.18 7.03 4.36
CA ILE A 62 7.44 7.92 3.46
C ILE A 62 7.88 9.38 3.65
N GLU A 63 7.90 9.85 4.92
CA GLU A 63 8.20 11.23 5.28
C GLU A 63 9.67 11.61 5.03
N GLY A 64 10.58 10.66 5.27
CA GLY A 64 12.02 10.85 5.11
C GLY A 64 12.57 10.43 3.75
N GLY A 65 11.76 9.84 2.87
CA GLY A 65 12.25 9.26 1.62
C GLY A 65 13.29 8.16 1.84
N LEU A 66 13.11 7.35 2.88
CA LEU A 66 14.04 6.32 3.31
C LEU A 66 13.57 4.95 2.82
N ALA A 67 14.48 4.20 2.19
CA ALA A 67 14.18 2.82 1.83
C ALA A 67 13.88 1.98 3.08
N ILE A 68 13.02 0.97 2.91
CA ILE A 68 12.80 -0.05 3.95
C ILE A 68 14.06 -0.92 4.12
N ALA A 69 14.23 -1.52 5.31
CA ALA A 69 15.41 -2.31 5.63
C ALA A 69 15.56 -3.56 4.76
N GLN A 70 14.44 -4.19 4.39
CA GLN A 70 14.41 -5.40 3.56
C GLN A 70 13.85 -5.07 2.17
N THR A 71 14.69 -4.66 1.26
CA THR A 71 14.34 -4.43 -0.15
C THR A 71 15.41 -4.97 -1.07
N LEU A 72 15.01 -5.51 -2.20
CA LEU A 72 15.92 -5.96 -3.26
C LEU A 72 16.58 -4.78 -3.99
N ASP A 73 15.93 -3.60 -3.98
CA ASP A 73 16.39 -2.41 -4.69
C ASP A 73 15.94 -1.15 -3.93
N PRO A 74 16.84 -0.54 -3.12
CA PRO A 74 16.51 0.66 -2.35
C PRO A 74 16.08 1.86 -3.20
N VAL A 75 16.67 2.02 -4.39
CA VAL A 75 16.33 3.13 -5.29
C VAL A 75 14.91 2.97 -5.82
N SER A 76 14.56 1.77 -6.28
CA SER A 76 13.21 1.43 -6.72
C SER A 76 12.19 1.57 -5.58
N ASN A 77 12.57 1.20 -4.35
CA ASN A 77 11.69 1.31 -3.20
C ASN A 77 11.35 2.78 -2.86
N VAL A 78 12.36 3.66 -2.83
CA VAL A 78 12.15 5.10 -2.61
C VAL A 78 11.33 5.73 -3.75
N ALA A 79 11.58 5.32 -5.00
CA ALA A 79 10.79 5.80 -6.15
C ALA A 79 9.32 5.39 -6.03
N ALA A 80 9.03 4.16 -5.59
CA ALA A 80 7.66 3.71 -5.35
C ALA A 80 6.98 4.50 -4.21
N GLN A 81 7.70 4.81 -3.12
CA GLN A 81 7.16 5.64 -2.04
C GLN A 81 6.79 7.05 -2.51
N LYS A 82 7.63 7.69 -3.33
CA LYS A 82 7.32 8.99 -3.96
C LYS A 82 6.06 8.90 -4.82
N ARG A 83 5.97 7.88 -5.66
CA ARG A 83 4.79 7.62 -6.48
C ARG A 83 3.53 7.42 -5.65
N MET A 84 3.60 6.73 -4.52
CA MET A 84 2.48 6.57 -3.60
C MET A 84 1.96 7.92 -3.10
N VAL A 85 2.86 8.83 -2.72
CA VAL A 85 2.50 10.18 -2.28
C VAL A 85 1.87 11.00 -3.41
N GLU A 86 2.39 10.89 -4.63
CA GLU A 86 1.82 11.53 -5.83
C GLU A 86 0.40 11.05 -6.11
N LEU A 87 0.18 9.73 -6.09
CA LEU A 87 -1.14 9.13 -6.31
C LEU A 87 -2.14 9.47 -5.20
N ALA A 88 -1.68 9.56 -3.96
CA ALA A 88 -2.49 9.94 -2.81
C ALA A 88 -2.76 11.46 -2.75
N GLY A 89 -1.94 12.26 -3.42
CA GLY A 89 -1.92 13.73 -3.35
C GLY A 89 -1.29 14.29 -2.08
N ASN A 90 -1.00 13.44 -1.07
CA ASN A 90 -0.42 13.87 0.21
C ASN A 90 0.07 12.63 1.00
N ALA A 91 1.18 12.80 1.71
CA ALA A 91 1.83 11.72 2.47
C ALA A 91 0.96 11.13 3.59
N ASN A 92 0.07 11.92 4.21
CA ASN A 92 -0.83 11.46 5.26
C ASN A 92 -1.89 10.46 4.77
N ARG A 93 -2.06 10.33 3.45
CA ARG A 93 -2.97 9.39 2.81
C ARG A 93 -2.27 8.12 2.32
N VAL A 94 -1.00 7.96 2.64
CA VAL A 94 -0.24 6.72 2.43
C VAL A 94 -0.14 5.99 3.75
N ILE A 95 -0.71 4.80 3.82
CA ILE A 95 -0.79 3.97 5.03
C ILE A 95 0.32 2.93 4.97
N PRO A 96 1.32 3.01 5.85
CA PRO A 96 2.41 2.03 5.92
C PRO A 96 1.92 0.67 6.44
N GLY A 97 2.68 -0.38 6.12
CA GLY A 97 2.29 -1.75 6.46
C GLY A 97 2.49 -2.16 7.90
N HIS A 98 3.43 -1.53 8.62
CA HIS A 98 3.89 -2.02 9.94
C HIS A 98 3.97 -0.94 11.03
N ASP A 99 3.37 0.24 10.82
CA ASP A 99 3.46 1.34 11.77
C ASP A 99 2.23 1.38 12.71
N PRO A 100 2.40 1.14 14.01
CA PRO A 100 1.32 1.25 14.98
C PRO A 100 0.77 2.67 15.09
N ALA A 101 1.49 3.69 14.62
CA ALA A 101 1.03 5.07 14.59
C ALA A 101 -0.23 5.27 13.70
N VAL A 102 -0.60 4.32 12.86
CA VAL A 102 -1.90 4.30 12.17
C VAL A 102 -3.04 4.46 13.18
N PHE A 103 -2.99 3.77 14.32
CA PHE A 103 -4.03 3.85 15.36
C PHE A 103 -4.04 5.16 16.15
N THR A 104 -3.00 5.98 16.06
CA THR A 104 -2.96 7.32 16.66
C THR A 104 -3.24 8.44 15.67
N ARG A 105 -2.98 8.21 14.37
CA ARG A 105 -3.22 9.18 13.29
C ARG A 105 -4.66 9.20 12.79
N PHE A 106 -5.41 8.11 13.00
CA PHE A 106 -6.78 7.97 12.52
C PHE A 106 -7.76 7.71 13.67
N LYS A 107 -9.02 8.09 13.45
CA LYS A 107 -10.07 7.91 14.46
C LYS A 107 -10.35 6.42 14.68
N LEU A 108 -10.16 5.97 15.91
CA LEU A 108 -10.56 4.60 16.29
C LEU A 108 -12.09 4.47 16.24
N VAL A 109 -12.56 3.37 15.68
CA VAL A 109 -13.96 2.93 15.70
C VAL A 109 -14.18 1.77 16.66
N THR A 110 -13.13 1.00 16.93
CA THR A 110 -13.02 -0.01 17.99
C THR A 110 -11.59 0.02 18.54
N PRO A 111 -11.28 -0.69 19.65
CA PRO A 111 -9.90 -0.80 20.12
C PRO A 111 -8.89 -1.33 19.09
N ASN A 112 -9.37 -2.08 18.08
CA ASN A 112 -8.55 -2.76 17.09
C ASN A 112 -8.82 -2.30 15.65
N ALA A 113 -9.58 -1.24 15.45
CA ALA A 113 -9.90 -0.73 14.12
C ALA A 113 -9.92 0.80 14.07
N ALA A 114 -9.29 1.37 13.06
CA ALA A 114 -9.29 2.79 12.77
C ALA A 114 -10.02 3.09 11.46
N ARG A 115 -10.70 4.22 11.40
CA ARG A 115 -11.33 4.72 10.18
C ARG A 115 -10.32 5.56 9.41
N LEU A 116 -9.96 5.13 8.21
CA LEU A 116 -8.96 5.79 7.35
C LEU A 116 -9.53 6.93 6.48
N SER A 117 -10.85 7.06 6.38
CA SER A 117 -11.55 8.17 5.69
C SER A 117 -12.78 8.58 6.49
N ARG A 118 -13.32 9.76 6.22
CA ARG A 118 -14.58 10.22 6.81
C ARG A 118 -15.80 9.56 6.18
#